data_8d5c608f30b7c7828737314da8e0e33c
#
_entry.id   8d5c608f30b7c7828737314da8e0e33c
#
_cell.length_a   1.000
_cell.length_b   1.000
_cell.length_c   1.000
_cell.angle_alpha   90.00
_cell.angle_beta   90.00
_cell.angle_gamma   90.00
#
_symmetry.space_group_name_H-M   'P 1'
#
loop_
_entity.id
_entity.type
_entity.pdbx_description
1 polymer ?
#
loop_
_entity_poly.entity_id
_entity_poly.type
_entity_poly.pdbx_seq_one_letter_code
_entity_poly.pdbx_strand_id
1 'polypeptide(L)'
;DGDPAECILLYSGKDVVTNQYLIERGQDNQEMEAAAWRLVRERDQERLKQMTFYCFTHDCLREYILKYFGEYGKSYCGNCLNCQTEFEEQDVTREARAMVRCVESSGQRYGVNVILDTLRGASTAKIRQYDMDGNPEYGACAKIPAHRLRQILNYLVLREYLHLTDDGYTIVKLTASSKSL
;
A
#
# COMPACT_ATOMS: atom_id res chain seq x y z
N ASP A 1 15.42 -13.93 30.83
CA ASP A 1 15.14 -12.81 29.92
C ASP A 1 16.43 -12.03 29.66
N GLY A 2 16.67 -11.68 28.42
CA GLY A 2 17.93 -11.05 27.99
C GLY A 2 18.78 -11.93 27.08
N ASP A 3 18.33 -13.13 26.78
CA ASP A 3 19.01 -14.00 25.82
C ASP A 3 18.87 -13.45 24.40
N PRO A 4 19.93 -13.59 23.57
CA PRO A 4 19.84 -13.19 22.16
C PRO A 4 18.72 -13.96 21.44
N ALA A 5 17.81 -13.25 20.78
CA ALA A 5 16.73 -13.83 20.00
C ALA A 5 16.59 -13.10 18.66
N GLU A 6 16.26 -13.86 17.63
CA GLU A 6 15.94 -13.33 16.31
C GLU A 6 14.43 -13.32 16.10
N CYS A 7 13.88 -12.18 15.67
CA CYS A 7 12.47 -12.05 15.34
C CYS A 7 12.32 -11.85 13.82
N ILE A 8 11.70 -12.82 13.15
CA ILE A 8 11.50 -12.79 11.70
C ILE A 8 10.00 -12.62 11.41
N LEU A 9 9.66 -11.53 10.71
CA LEU A 9 8.31 -11.27 10.22
C LEU A 9 8.23 -11.64 8.74
N LEU A 10 7.36 -12.62 8.41
CA LEU A 10 7.01 -12.94 7.03
C LEU A 10 5.77 -12.12 6.64
N TYR A 11 5.85 -11.41 5.53
CA TYR A 11 4.81 -10.52 5.05
C TYR A 11 4.58 -10.65 3.55
N SER A 12 3.32 -10.58 3.16
CA SER A 12 2.91 -10.42 1.77
C SER A 12 1.70 -9.48 1.65
N GLY A 13 1.52 -8.82 0.50
CA GLY A 13 0.33 -7.98 0.26
C GLY A 13 -0.98 -8.77 0.35
N LYS A 14 -0.94 -10.10 0.20
CA LYS A 14 -2.11 -10.97 0.36
C LYS A 14 -2.57 -11.03 1.82
N ASP A 15 -1.64 -10.91 2.77
CA ASP A 15 -1.98 -10.91 4.21
C ASP A 15 -2.81 -9.69 4.58
N VAL A 16 -2.53 -8.53 3.97
CA VAL A 16 -3.34 -7.30 4.17
C VAL A 16 -4.77 -7.54 3.70
N VAL A 17 -4.94 -8.06 2.47
CA VAL A 17 -6.28 -8.35 1.91
C VAL A 17 -7.04 -9.36 2.78
N THR A 18 -6.36 -10.41 3.24
CA THR A 18 -6.97 -11.41 4.11
C THR A 18 -7.40 -10.82 5.45
N ASN A 19 -6.55 -10.00 6.07
CA ASN A 19 -6.88 -9.37 7.36
C ASN A 19 -7.98 -8.31 7.20
N GLN A 20 -8.01 -7.52 6.12
CA GLN A 20 -9.13 -6.63 5.81
C GLN A 20 -10.45 -7.39 5.74
N TYR A 21 -10.47 -8.47 4.98
CA TYR A 21 -11.65 -9.32 4.88
C TYR A 21 -12.13 -9.87 6.22
N LEU A 22 -11.19 -10.30 7.10
CA LEU A 22 -11.53 -10.79 8.43
C LEU A 22 -12.09 -9.67 9.33
N ILE A 23 -11.51 -8.47 9.27
CA ILE A 23 -12.00 -7.29 10.01
C ILE A 23 -13.41 -6.90 9.57
N GLU A 24 -13.70 -6.96 8.27
CA GLU A 24 -15.02 -6.62 7.73
C GLU A 24 -16.09 -7.65 8.07
N ARG A 25 -15.71 -8.92 8.10
CA ARG A 25 -16.64 -10.05 8.40
C ARG A 25 -16.74 -10.44 9.86
N GLY A 26 -15.93 -9.87 10.73
CA GLY A 26 -15.91 -10.19 12.17
C GLY A 26 -17.20 -9.90 12.95
N GLN A 27 -18.37 -9.96 12.30
CA GLN A 27 -19.69 -9.64 12.85
C GLN A 27 -20.27 -10.71 13.80
N ASP A 28 -19.50 -11.69 14.23
CA ASP A 28 -20.04 -12.83 14.98
C ASP A 28 -20.42 -12.54 16.44
N ASN A 29 -20.25 -11.30 16.91
CA ASN A 29 -20.70 -10.91 18.26
C ASN A 29 -22.07 -10.22 18.20
N GLN A 30 -23.14 -11.01 18.20
CA GLN A 30 -24.54 -10.56 18.12
C GLN A 30 -24.98 -9.66 19.31
N GLU A 31 -24.16 -9.53 20.33
CA GLU A 31 -24.44 -8.76 21.55
C GLU A 31 -23.96 -7.30 21.48
N MET A 32 -23.23 -6.92 20.45
CA MET A 32 -22.62 -5.59 20.34
C MET A 32 -23.49 -4.64 19.50
N GLU A 33 -23.74 -3.44 20.03
CA GLU A 33 -24.45 -2.40 19.28
C GLU A 33 -23.72 -1.99 18.01
N ALA A 34 -24.44 -1.67 16.94
CA ALA A 34 -23.88 -1.32 15.62
C ALA A 34 -22.88 -0.14 15.66
N ALA A 35 -23.07 0.81 16.59
CA ALA A 35 -22.15 1.93 16.78
C ALA A 35 -20.81 1.49 17.40
N ALA A 36 -20.86 0.60 18.39
CA ALA A 36 -19.67 0.03 19.03
C ALA A 36 -18.88 -0.82 18.02
N TRP A 37 -19.58 -1.59 17.21
CA TRP A 37 -18.99 -2.38 16.12
C TRP A 37 -18.20 -1.54 15.12
N ARG A 38 -18.75 -0.40 14.72
CA ARG A 38 -18.08 0.52 13.81
C ARG A 38 -16.74 1.00 14.37
N LEU A 39 -16.74 1.40 15.65
CA LEU A 39 -15.52 1.85 16.32
C LEU A 39 -14.45 0.76 16.44
N VAL A 40 -14.85 -0.49 16.71
CA VAL A 40 -13.92 -1.63 16.76
C VAL A 40 -13.31 -1.85 15.38
N ARG A 41 -14.12 -1.88 14.32
CA ARG A 41 -13.66 -2.06 12.94
C ARG A 41 -12.70 -0.97 12.51
N GLU A 42 -13.02 0.29 12.76
CA GLU A 42 -12.14 1.43 12.44
C GLU A 42 -10.80 1.31 13.17
N ARG A 43 -10.81 0.91 14.43
CA ARG A 43 -9.59 0.67 15.21
C ARG A 43 -8.77 -0.49 14.66
N ASP A 44 -9.39 -1.57 14.25
CA ASP A 44 -8.70 -2.74 13.72
C ASP A 44 -8.15 -2.47 12.31
N GLN A 45 -8.85 -1.69 11.49
CA GLN A 45 -8.33 -1.18 10.22
C GLN A 45 -7.10 -0.30 10.43
N GLU A 46 -7.13 0.61 11.42
CA GLU A 46 -5.96 1.44 11.74
C GLU A 46 -4.78 0.60 12.24
N ARG A 47 -5.03 -0.42 13.07
CA ARG A 47 -3.97 -1.35 13.51
C ARG A 47 -3.37 -2.13 12.35
N LEU A 48 -4.18 -2.61 11.41
CA LEU A 48 -3.71 -3.28 10.20
C LEU A 48 -2.86 -2.34 9.36
N LYS A 49 -3.27 -1.08 9.21
CA LYS A 49 -2.52 -0.03 8.54
C LYS A 49 -1.15 0.19 9.21
N GLN A 50 -1.12 0.36 10.53
CA GLN A 50 0.12 0.52 11.30
C GLN A 50 1.07 -0.68 11.13
N MET A 51 0.54 -1.91 11.17
CA MET A 51 1.33 -3.10 10.94
C MET A 51 1.87 -3.18 9.51
N THR A 52 1.07 -2.76 8.53
CA THR A 52 1.49 -2.68 7.13
C THR A 52 2.63 -1.66 6.97
N PHE A 53 2.51 -0.49 7.58
CA PHE A 53 3.59 0.51 7.59
C PHE A 53 4.87 -0.03 8.23
N TYR A 54 4.76 -0.76 9.34
CA TYR A 54 5.89 -1.42 9.97
C TYR A 54 6.64 -2.37 9.01
N CYS A 55 5.91 -3.11 8.18
CA CYS A 55 6.50 -4.03 7.19
C CYS A 55 7.26 -3.31 6.05
N PHE A 56 6.92 -2.06 5.76
CA PHE A 56 7.48 -1.29 4.65
C PHE A 56 8.39 -0.14 5.06
N THR A 57 8.45 0.20 6.35
CA THR A 57 9.30 1.30 6.78
C THR A 57 10.77 1.00 6.58
N HIS A 58 11.55 2.05 6.26
CA HIS A 58 13.01 2.03 6.26
C HIS A 58 13.58 2.65 7.55
N ASP A 59 12.70 3.18 8.40
CA ASP A 59 13.07 3.72 9.71
C ASP A 59 13.45 2.58 10.66
N CYS A 60 14.05 2.92 11.79
CA CYS A 60 14.40 1.96 12.83
C CYS A 60 13.15 1.18 13.31
N LEU A 61 13.13 -0.14 13.09
CA LEU A 61 11.98 -0.98 13.46
C LEU A 61 11.65 -0.93 14.95
N ARG A 62 12.68 -0.83 15.80
CA ARG A 62 12.50 -0.71 17.25
C ARG A 62 11.87 0.64 17.62
N GLU A 63 12.33 1.73 17.04
CA GLU A 63 11.72 3.05 17.25
C GLU A 63 10.27 3.08 16.80
N TYR A 64 9.96 2.46 15.66
CA TYR A 64 8.60 2.37 15.16
C TYR A 64 7.65 1.71 16.18
N ILE A 65 8.08 0.58 16.76
CA ILE A 65 7.30 -0.13 17.79
C ILE A 65 7.15 0.75 19.04
N LEU A 66 8.22 1.38 19.51
CA LEU A 66 8.17 2.26 20.69
C LEU A 66 7.21 3.43 20.48
N LYS A 67 7.25 4.08 19.32
CA LYS A 67 6.32 5.17 18.96
C LYS A 67 4.86 4.71 18.96
N TYR A 68 4.58 3.50 18.47
CA TYR A 68 3.23 2.94 18.52
C TYR A 68 2.70 2.81 19.94
N PHE A 69 3.55 2.52 20.91
CA PHE A 69 3.20 2.46 22.33
C PHE A 69 3.35 3.79 23.08
N GLY A 70 3.61 4.90 22.35
CA GLY A 70 3.74 6.23 22.95
C GLY A 70 5.11 6.52 23.58
N GLU A 71 6.11 5.66 23.35
CA GLU A 71 7.47 5.86 23.79
C GLU A 71 8.32 6.49 22.66
N TYR A 72 9.06 7.52 23.00
CA TYR A 72 9.93 8.21 22.04
C TYR A 72 11.39 7.97 22.44
N GLY A 73 12.12 7.32 21.56
CA GLY A 73 13.52 6.93 21.76
C GLY A 73 14.44 7.49 20.69
N LYS A 74 15.63 6.88 20.60
CA LYS A 74 16.58 7.20 19.53
C LYS A 74 16.10 6.66 18.21
N SER A 75 16.26 7.42 17.12
CA SER A 75 15.91 7.03 15.74
C SER A 75 16.77 5.89 15.18
N TYR A 76 17.73 5.39 15.93
CA TYR A 76 18.67 4.33 15.55
C TYR A 76 18.95 3.41 16.73
N CYS A 77 18.69 2.11 16.58
CA CYS A 77 18.98 1.12 17.63
C CYS A 77 20.26 0.30 17.39
N GLY A 78 20.80 0.34 16.18
CA GLY A 78 22.01 -0.41 15.79
C GLY A 78 21.85 -1.93 15.71
N ASN A 79 20.65 -2.46 15.98
CA ASN A 79 20.41 -3.91 16.10
C ASN A 79 19.27 -4.46 15.24
N CYS A 80 18.39 -3.64 14.72
CA CYS A 80 17.34 -4.11 13.82
C CYS A 80 17.84 -4.16 12.37
N LEU A 81 17.17 -4.94 11.53
CA LEU A 81 17.52 -5.12 10.13
C LEU A 81 17.70 -3.77 9.41
N ASN A 82 16.75 -2.83 9.59
CA ASN A 82 16.81 -1.53 8.92
C ASN A 82 18.02 -0.69 9.35
N CYS A 83 18.44 -0.77 10.62
CA CYS A 83 19.65 -0.09 11.09
C CYS A 83 20.95 -0.71 10.58
N GLN A 84 20.90 -1.98 10.20
CA GLN A 84 22.07 -2.73 9.70
C GLN A 84 22.13 -2.81 8.17
N THR A 85 21.07 -2.37 7.48
CA THR A 85 20.96 -2.41 6.02
C THR A 85 21.25 -1.03 5.45
N GLU A 86 22.12 -0.97 4.44
CA GLU A 86 22.27 0.21 3.60
C GLU A 86 21.19 0.19 2.53
N PHE A 87 20.36 1.24 2.48
CA PHE A 87 19.31 1.40 1.49
C PHE A 87 19.77 2.35 0.40
N GLU A 88 19.57 1.96 -0.85
CA GLU A 88 19.69 2.88 -1.98
C GLU A 88 18.35 3.60 -2.19
N GLU A 89 18.36 4.91 -2.04
CA GLU A 89 17.22 5.74 -2.38
C GLU A 89 17.10 5.87 -3.89
N GLN A 90 15.91 5.63 -4.42
CA GLN A 90 15.60 5.80 -5.84
C GLN A 90 14.49 6.83 -6.01
N ASP A 91 14.76 7.86 -6.79
CA ASP A 91 13.72 8.80 -7.20
C ASP A 91 12.75 8.14 -8.19
N VAL A 92 11.52 7.95 -7.74
CA VAL A 92 10.41 7.40 -8.52
C VAL A 92 9.31 8.42 -8.80
N THR A 93 9.61 9.71 -8.63
CA THR A 93 8.65 10.80 -8.79
C THR A 93 7.99 10.80 -10.18
N ARG A 94 8.75 10.50 -11.22
CA ARG A 94 8.24 10.43 -12.60
C ARG A 94 7.20 9.32 -12.75
N GLU A 95 7.50 8.13 -12.27
CA GLU A 95 6.63 6.96 -12.31
C GLU A 95 5.38 7.17 -11.43
N ALA A 96 5.56 7.76 -10.27
CA ALA A 96 4.47 8.11 -9.36
C ALA A 96 3.50 9.10 -10.02
N ARG A 97 3.99 10.15 -10.64
CA ARG A 97 3.18 11.12 -11.39
C ARG A 97 2.46 10.49 -12.57
N ALA A 98 3.14 9.67 -13.35
CA ALA A 98 2.52 8.95 -14.46
C ALA A 98 1.38 8.03 -13.95
N MET A 99 1.58 7.37 -12.82
CA MET A 99 0.56 6.51 -12.21
C MET A 99 -0.67 7.29 -11.76
N VAL A 100 -0.48 8.41 -11.05
CA VAL A 100 -1.58 9.29 -10.61
C VAL A 100 -2.36 9.82 -11.82
N ARG A 101 -1.69 10.32 -12.85
CA ARG A 101 -2.34 10.83 -14.08
C ARG A 101 -3.06 9.72 -14.84
N CYS A 102 -2.50 8.50 -14.90
CA CYS A 102 -3.16 7.36 -15.52
C CYS A 102 -4.47 7.02 -14.80
N VAL A 103 -4.47 7.03 -13.46
CA VAL A 103 -5.67 6.79 -12.65
C VAL A 103 -6.68 7.92 -12.85
N GLU A 104 -6.24 9.18 -12.87
CA GLU A 104 -7.10 10.35 -13.08
C GLU A 104 -7.78 10.31 -14.45
N SER A 105 -6.99 10.19 -15.52
CA SER A 105 -7.49 10.19 -16.91
C SER A 105 -8.37 9.00 -17.24
N SER A 106 -8.21 7.88 -16.53
CA SER A 106 -9.09 6.70 -16.64
C SER A 106 -10.40 6.82 -15.86
N GLY A 107 -10.64 7.96 -15.20
CA GLY A 107 -11.85 8.20 -14.39
C GLY A 107 -11.91 7.36 -13.12
N GLN A 108 -10.78 6.87 -12.63
CA GLN A 108 -10.69 6.10 -11.38
C GLN A 108 -11.61 4.86 -11.36
N ARG A 109 -11.66 4.12 -12.46
CA ARG A 109 -12.61 2.99 -12.66
C ARG A 109 -11.94 1.63 -12.75
N TYR A 110 -10.59 1.58 -12.79
CA TYR A 110 -9.88 0.35 -13.09
C TYR A 110 -9.02 -0.14 -11.92
N GLY A 111 -8.83 -1.45 -11.90
CA GLY A 111 -7.99 -2.11 -10.91
C GLY A 111 -6.50 -2.03 -11.24
N VAL A 112 -5.69 -2.43 -10.26
CA VAL A 112 -4.21 -2.37 -10.30
C VAL A 112 -3.62 -2.92 -11.60
N ASN A 113 -4.06 -4.10 -12.05
CA ASN A 113 -3.47 -4.74 -13.24
C ASN A 113 -3.69 -3.91 -14.51
N VAL A 114 -4.89 -3.32 -14.69
CA VAL A 114 -5.19 -2.48 -15.86
C VAL A 114 -4.33 -1.22 -15.85
N ILE A 115 -4.18 -0.56 -14.69
CA ILE A 115 -3.32 0.63 -14.55
C ILE A 115 -1.86 0.28 -14.87
N LEU A 116 -1.33 -0.81 -14.30
CA LEU A 116 0.06 -1.23 -14.57
C LEU A 116 0.28 -1.63 -16.04
N ASP A 117 -0.66 -2.35 -16.65
CA ASP A 117 -0.58 -2.75 -18.05
C ASP A 117 -0.63 -1.53 -18.99
N THR A 118 -1.47 -0.53 -18.67
CA THR A 118 -1.51 0.75 -19.40
C THR A 118 -0.17 1.47 -19.34
N LEU A 119 0.38 1.68 -18.14
CA LEU A 119 1.67 2.34 -17.96
C LEU A 119 2.82 1.62 -18.70
N ARG A 120 2.73 0.32 -18.84
CA ARG A 120 3.73 -0.48 -19.55
C ARG A 120 3.49 -0.52 -21.07
N GLY A 121 2.38 -0.01 -21.57
CA GLY A 121 2.04 -0.09 -22.98
C GLY A 121 1.69 -1.51 -23.44
N ALA A 122 1.08 -2.32 -22.56
CA ALA A 122 0.70 -3.68 -22.88
C ALA A 122 -0.50 -3.74 -23.84
N SER A 123 -0.42 -4.57 -24.87
CA SER A 123 -1.50 -4.76 -25.84
C SER A 123 -2.43 -5.93 -25.49
N THR A 124 -2.92 -5.98 -24.26
CA THR A 124 -3.84 -7.03 -23.80
C THR A 124 -5.27 -6.81 -24.30
N ALA A 125 -6.08 -7.86 -24.32
CA ALA A 125 -7.49 -7.75 -24.68
C ALA A 125 -8.26 -6.76 -23.79
N LYS A 126 -7.91 -6.72 -22.49
CA LYS A 126 -8.52 -5.77 -21.52
C LYS A 126 -8.15 -4.32 -21.81
N ILE A 127 -6.92 -4.03 -22.20
CA ILE A 127 -6.48 -2.69 -22.56
C ILE A 127 -7.29 -2.17 -23.74
N ARG A 128 -7.46 -2.99 -24.78
CA ARG A 128 -8.29 -2.64 -25.95
C ARG A 128 -9.78 -2.53 -25.63
N GLN A 129 -10.29 -3.44 -24.81
CA GLN A 129 -11.71 -3.42 -24.41
C GLN A 129 -12.08 -2.17 -23.62
N TYR A 130 -11.14 -1.60 -22.87
CA TYR A 130 -11.35 -0.44 -22.01
C TYR A 130 -10.80 0.85 -22.62
N ASP A 131 -10.35 0.83 -23.90
CA ASP A 131 -9.74 1.96 -24.61
C ASP A 131 -8.57 2.59 -23.84
N MET A 132 -7.85 1.78 -23.05
CA MET A 132 -6.73 2.24 -22.23
C MET A 132 -5.45 2.46 -23.02
N ASP A 133 -5.37 2.02 -24.26
CA ASP A 133 -4.33 2.38 -25.23
C ASP A 133 -4.43 3.85 -25.69
N GLY A 134 -5.61 4.47 -25.54
CA GLY A 134 -5.82 5.90 -25.71
C GLY A 134 -5.50 6.76 -24.48
N ASN A 135 -5.11 6.14 -23.35
CA ASN A 135 -4.76 6.89 -22.15
C ASN A 135 -3.47 7.72 -22.36
N PRO A 136 -3.41 9.01 -21.91
CA PRO A 136 -2.23 9.87 -22.08
C PRO A 136 -0.92 9.28 -21.53
N GLU A 137 -1.02 8.43 -20.53
CA GLU A 137 0.14 7.79 -19.88
C GLU A 137 0.38 6.35 -20.41
N TYR A 138 -0.24 5.95 -21.53
CA TYR A 138 -0.02 4.66 -22.12
C TYR A 138 1.45 4.49 -22.56
N GLY A 139 2.11 3.46 -22.03
CA GLY A 139 3.52 3.19 -22.32
C GLY A 139 4.53 4.12 -21.62
N ALA A 140 4.08 5.05 -20.78
CA ALA A 140 4.98 6.00 -20.09
C ALA A 140 6.06 5.30 -19.23
N CYS A 141 5.78 4.09 -18.77
CA CYS A 141 6.69 3.26 -17.97
C CYS A 141 7.05 1.94 -18.68
N ALA A 142 7.08 1.90 -20.00
CA ALA A 142 7.31 0.67 -20.79
C ALA A 142 8.61 -0.07 -20.41
N LYS A 143 9.64 0.66 -19.99
CA LYS A 143 10.95 0.12 -19.59
C LYS A 143 11.00 -0.41 -18.17
N ILE A 144 9.98 -0.13 -17.36
CA ILE A 144 9.95 -0.52 -15.94
C ILE A 144 9.31 -1.90 -15.80
N PRO A 145 9.94 -2.86 -15.11
CA PRO A 145 9.36 -4.17 -14.88
C PRO A 145 8.04 -4.09 -14.08
N ALA A 146 7.09 -4.98 -14.37
CA ALA A 146 5.78 -4.99 -13.73
C ALA A 146 5.84 -5.06 -12.20
N HIS A 147 6.75 -5.88 -11.66
CA HIS A 147 6.91 -5.99 -10.22
C HIS A 147 7.37 -4.67 -9.59
N ARG A 148 8.24 -3.91 -10.28
CA ARG A 148 8.71 -2.61 -9.79
C ARG A 148 7.60 -1.57 -9.78
N LEU A 149 6.81 -1.47 -10.85
CA LEU A 149 5.63 -0.59 -10.87
C LEU A 149 4.62 -0.96 -9.79
N ARG A 150 4.45 -2.26 -9.50
CA ARG A 150 3.61 -2.70 -8.39
C ARG A 150 4.14 -2.28 -7.03
N GLN A 151 5.45 -2.32 -6.82
CA GLN A 151 6.08 -1.80 -5.60
C GLN A 151 5.82 -0.29 -5.44
N ILE A 152 5.96 0.49 -6.53
CA ILE A 152 5.67 1.93 -6.52
C ILE A 152 4.20 2.18 -6.20
N LEU A 153 3.27 1.45 -6.84
CA LEU A 153 1.83 1.56 -6.55
C LEU A 153 1.54 1.28 -5.06
N ASN A 154 2.09 0.19 -4.52
CA ASN A 154 1.91 -0.17 -3.12
C ASN A 154 2.47 0.92 -2.18
N TYR A 155 3.61 1.51 -2.55
CA TYR A 155 4.19 2.64 -1.82
C TYR A 155 3.28 3.86 -1.86
N LEU A 156 2.67 4.19 -3.01
CA LEU A 156 1.72 5.29 -3.14
C LEU A 156 0.44 5.05 -2.34
N VAL A 157 -0.04 3.82 -2.27
CA VAL A 157 -1.17 3.44 -1.40
C VAL A 157 -0.79 3.61 0.06
N LEU A 158 0.39 3.13 0.45
CA LEU A 158 0.91 3.24 1.79
C LEU A 158 1.05 4.70 2.25
N ARG A 159 1.52 5.58 1.35
CA ARG A 159 1.68 7.02 1.60
C ARG A 159 0.39 7.81 1.40
N GLU A 160 -0.74 7.13 1.20
CA GLU A 160 -2.06 7.73 1.02
C GLU A 160 -2.17 8.68 -0.20
N TYR A 161 -1.32 8.50 -1.21
CA TYR A 161 -1.50 9.13 -2.51
C TYR A 161 -2.55 8.40 -3.35
N LEU A 162 -2.67 7.09 -3.19
CA LEU A 162 -3.68 6.26 -3.83
C LEU A 162 -4.46 5.46 -2.78
N HIS A 163 -5.68 5.09 -3.12
CA HIS A 163 -6.53 4.24 -2.31
C HIS A 163 -7.03 3.05 -3.16
N LEU A 164 -7.12 1.88 -2.56
CA LEU A 164 -7.72 0.70 -3.18
C LEU A 164 -9.09 0.48 -2.57
N THR A 165 -10.13 0.34 -3.41
CA THR A 165 -11.50 0.09 -2.91
C THR A 165 -11.66 -1.37 -2.49
N ASP A 166 -12.57 -1.61 -1.54
CA ASP A 166 -12.82 -2.93 -0.94
C ASP A 166 -14.16 -3.56 -1.41
N ASP A 167 -14.84 -2.96 -2.39
CA ASP A 167 -16.21 -3.28 -2.83
C ASP A 167 -16.29 -4.45 -3.84
N GLY A 168 -15.49 -5.51 -3.62
CA GLY A 168 -15.48 -6.74 -4.44
C GLY A 168 -14.64 -6.65 -5.70
N TYR A 169 -14.39 -5.47 -6.24
CA TYR A 169 -13.43 -5.18 -7.31
C TYR A 169 -12.45 -4.13 -6.80
N THR A 170 -11.22 -4.53 -6.53
CA THR A 170 -10.17 -3.60 -6.09
C THR A 170 -9.87 -2.57 -7.17
N ILE A 171 -10.44 -1.37 -7.04
CA ILE A 171 -10.24 -0.24 -7.96
C ILE A 171 -9.23 0.73 -7.35
N VAL A 172 -8.37 1.30 -8.19
CA VAL A 172 -7.41 2.32 -7.77
C VAL A 172 -8.08 3.70 -7.82
N LYS A 173 -8.11 4.39 -6.70
CA LYS A 173 -8.67 5.73 -6.53
C LYS A 173 -7.60 6.74 -6.13
N LEU A 174 -7.83 8.00 -6.47
CA LEU A 174 -7.05 9.12 -5.99
C LEU A 174 -7.49 9.51 -4.57
N THR A 175 -6.59 10.11 -3.82
CA THR A 175 -6.85 10.73 -2.53
C THR A 175 -6.65 12.24 -2.60
N ALA A 176 -6.91 12.95 -1.52
CA ALA A 176 -6.61 14.38 -1.45
C ALA A 176 -5.10 14.66 -1.62
N SER A 177 -4.25 13.76 -1.13
CA SER A 177 -2.79 13.86 -1.22
C SER A 177 -2.24 13.68 -2.64
N SER A 178 -2.98 13.02 -3.56
CA SER A 178 -2.54 12.82 -4.95
C SER A 178 -2.19 14.12 -5.67
N LYS A 179 -2.83 15.24 -5.27
CA LYS A 179 -2.61 16.56 -5.87
C LYS A 179 -1.24 17.17 -5.55
N SER A 180 -0.53 16.62 -4.57
CA SER A 180 0.80 17.11 -4.17
C SER A 180 1.95 16.42 -4.92
N LEU A 181 1.65 15.42 -5.74
CA LEU A 181 2.57 14.75 -6.65
C LEU A 181 2.63 15.45 -8.01
#